data_3820d709fbba4c405e86703b02d80cbb
#
_entry.id   3820d709fbba4c405e86703b02d80cbb
#
_cell.length_a   1.000
_cell.length_b   1.000
_cell.length_c   1.000
_cell.angle_alpha   90.00
_cell.angle_beta   90.00
_cell.angle_gamma   90.00
#
_symmetry.space_group_name_H-M   'P 1'
#
loop_
_entity.id
_entity.type
_entity.pdbx_description
1 polymer ?
#
loop_
_entity_poly.entity_id
_entity_poly.type
_entity_poly.pdbx_seq_one_letter_code
_entity_poly.pdbx_strand_id
1 'polypeptide(L)'
;MGPLIVAVNGAAGIGVTSACQRLFHALKHKYKIKVVALAVHRDVYSFELDYLAKKYDEYDIVIMDRHSNVTSVINKQLKNSLFTDDSICPDISFVLCCHYQTYRKRVGNTNNKTFAIINGYSDAPAAIFGTDNHHRVSVEGDYGHLSACGDMLRHINKAMEHRYATHAVT
;
A
#
# COMPACT_ATOMS: atom_id res chain seq x y z
N MET A 1 4.08 -6.34 20.70
CA MET A 1 4.38 -6.49 19.26
C MET A 1 3.73 -5.32 18.54
N GLY A 2 4.47 -4.62 17.66
CA GLY A 2 3.87 -3.55 16.85
C GLY A 2 2.92 -4.12 15.78
N PRO A 3 2.11 -3.27 15.14
CA PRO A 3 1.16 -3.69 14.11
C PRO A 3 1.85 -4.31 12.89
N LEU A 4 1.13 -5.15 12.12
CA LEU A 4 1.53 -5.50 10.77
C LEU A 4 1.32 -4.28 9.87
N ILE A 5 2.38 -3.80 9.22
CA ILE A 5 2.31 -2.65 8.31
C ILE A 5 2.12 -3.15 6.88
N VAL A 6 1.00 -2.78 6.28
CA VAL A 6 0.62 -3.16 4.91
C VAL A 6 0.51 -1.93 4.04
N ALA A 7 1.29 -1.83 2.97
CA ALA A 7 1.16 -0.76 2.00
C ALA A 7 0.39 -1.21 0.75
N VAL A 8 -0.55 -0.40 0.27
CA VAL A 8 -1.23 -0.60 -1.01
C VAL A 8 -0.89 0.56 -1.94
N ASN A 9 -0.24 0.25 -3.05
CA ASN A 9 0.29 1.21 -4.00
C ASN A 9 -0.35 1.07 -5.38
N GLY A 10 -0.26 2.10 -6.18
CA GLY A 10 -0.75 2.09 -7.55
C GLY A 10 -0.86 3.48 -8.16
N ALA A 11 -1.09 3.54 -9.46
CA ALA A 11 -1.33 4.80 -10.16
C ALA A 11 -2.60 5.51 -9.66
N ALA A 12 -2.64 6.83 -9.78
CA ALA A 12 -3.82 7.61 -9.42
C ALA A 12 -5.04 7.14 -10.22
N GLY A 13 -6.15 6.88 -9.53
CA GLY A 13 -7.39 6.39 -10.15
C GLY A 13 -7.46 4.88 -10.42
N ILE A 14 -6.40 4.11 -10.13
CA ILE A 14 -6.43 2.64 -10.28
C ILE A 14 -7.28 1.95 -9.19
N GLY A 15 -7.60 2.65 -8.11
CA GLY A 15 -8.47 2.15 -7.05
C GLY A 15 -7.75 1.79 -5.74
N VAL A 16 -6.60 2.40 -5.43
CA VAL A 16 -5.84 2.15 -4.19
C VAL A 16 -6.70 2.38 -2.95
N THR A 17 -7.30 3.55 -2.82
CA THR A 17 -8.18 3.88 -1.68
C THR A 17 -9.35 2.90 -1.54
N SER A 18 -9.98 2.53 -2.67
CA SER A 18 -11.06 1.54 -2.67
C SER A 18 -10.57 0.16 -2.22
N ALA A 19 -9.35 -0.23 -2.61
CA ALA A 19 -8.74 -1.48 -2.16
C ALA A 19 -8.47 -1.47 -0.65
N CYS A 20 -7.92 -0.37 -0.11
CA CYS A 20 -7.70 -0.20 1.33
C CYS A 20 -9.01 -0.30 2.12
N GLN A 21 -10.08 0.34 1.64
CA GLN A 21 -11.40 0.27 2.26
C GLN A 21 -11.97 -1.15 2.25
N ARG A 22 -11.83 -1.89 1.13
CA ARG A 22 -12.28 -3.28 1.03
C ARG A 22 -11.51 -4.19 1.98
N LEU A 23 -10.18 -4.04 2.08
CA LEU A 23 -9.35 -4.77 3.05
C LEU A 23 -9.80 -4.47 4.48
N PHE A 24 -10.00 -3.19 4.81
CA PHE A 24 -10.52 -2.80 6.12
C PHE A 24 -11.84 -3.51 6.44
N HIS A 25 -12.82 -3.45 5.54
CA HIS A 25 -14.13 -4.08 5.76
C HIS A 25 -14.06 -5.60 5.88
N ALA A 26 -13.17 -6.26 5.14
CA ALA A 26 -12.99 -7.70 5.21
C ALA A 26 -12.31 -8.17 6.51
N LEU A 27 -11.40 -7.36 7.04
CA LEU A 27 -10.55 -7.76 8.16
C LEU A 27 -11.03 -7.22 9.54
N LYS A 28 -11.83 -6.15 9.58
CA LYS A 28 -12.23 -5.44 10.83
C LYS A 28 -12.97 -6.30 11.85
N HIS A 29 -13.56 -7.42 11.45
CA HIS A 29 -14.23 -8.34 12.36
C HIS A 29 -13.28 -9.31 13.06
N LYS A 30 -12.05 -9.43 12.58
CA LYS A 30 -11.03 -10.33 13.10
C LYS A 30 -9.87 -9.58 13.76
N TYR A 31 -9.55 -8.38 13.26
CA TYR A 31 -8.39 -7.60 13.68
C TYR A 31 -8.77 -6.15 13.97
N LYS A 32 -8.04 -5.51 14.90
CA LYS A 32 -8.09 -4.06 15.11
C LYS A 32 -7.25 -3.36 14.06
N ILE A 33 -7.88 -2.60 13.17
CA ILE A 33 -7.24 -2.05 11.96
C ILE A 33 -7.29 -0.54 11.94
N LYS A 34 -6.19 0.07 11.51
CA LYS A 34 -6.10 1.48 11.12
C LYS A 34 -5.80 1.60 9.63
N VAL A 35 -6.51 2.48 8.94
CA VAL A 35 -6.16 2.90 7.57
C VAL A 35 -5.61 4.32 7.63
N VAL A 36 -4.45 4.53 7.01
CA VAL A 36 -3.77 5.83 6.92
C VAL A 36 -3.58 6.21 5.46
N ALA A 37 -4.02 7.41 5.09
CA ALA A 37 -3.82 7.94 3.74
C ALA A 37 -2.52 8.74 3.71
N LEU A 38 -1.58 8.36 2.82
CA LEU A 38 -0.27 8.99 2.69
C LEU A 38 -0.12 9.67 1.30
N ALA A 39 -1.18 10.34 0.87
CA ALA A 39 -1.24 10.93 -0.47
C ALA A 39 -0.38 12.20 -0.60
N VAL A 40 -0.12 12.90 0.48
CA VAL A 40 0.65 14.14 0.51
C VAL A 40 1.74 14.08 1.59
N HIS A 41 2.81 14.86 1.40
CA HIS A 41 3.98 14.86 2.28
C HIS A 41 3.66 15.13 3.76
N ARG A 42 2.71 16.03 4.04
CA ARG A 42 2.27 16.34 5.42
C ARG A 42 1.70 15.12 6.13
N ASP A 43 0.95 14.27 5.41
CA ASP A 43 0.33 13.07 5.97
C ASP A 43 1.41 12.03 6.30
N VAL A 44 2.44 11.91 5.44
CA VAL A 44 3.60 11.05 5.67
C VAL A 44 4.31 11.43 6.95
N TYR A 45 4.68 12.72 7.09
CA TYR A 45 5.37 13.22 8.28
C TYR A 45 4.55 13.01 9.57
N SER A 46 3.25 13.30 9.52
CA SER A 46 2.35 13.06 10.66
C SER A 46 2.28 11.58 11.03
N PHE A 47 2.20 10.70 10.05
CA PHE A 47 2.19 9.25 10.26
C PHE A 47 3.49 8.76 10.91
N GLU A 48 4.65 9.22 10.42
CA GLU A 48 5.96 8.82 10.95
C GLU A 48 6.12 9.25 12.41
N LEU A 49 5.73 10.48 12.77
CA LEU A 49 5.74 10.95 14.16
C LEU A 49 4.81 10.12 15.06
N ASP A 50 3.61 9.81 14.59
CA ASP A 50 2.63 9.02 15.33
C ASP A 50 3.11 7.56 15.51
N TYR A 51 3.79 7.00 14.51
CA TYR A 51 4.40 5.68 14.58
C TYR A 51 5.53 5.62 15.60
N LEU A 52 6.46 6.59 15.56
CA LEU A 52 7.55 6.70 16.53
C LEU A 52 7.03 6.92 17.95
N ALA A 53 5.92 7.64 18.10
CA ALA A 53 5.22 7.82 19.39
C ALA A 53 4.40 6.59 19.81
N LYS A 54 4.51 5.48 19.10
CA LYS A 54 3.80 4.20 19.37
C LYS A 54 2.26 4.31 19.40
N LYS A 55 1.70 5.32 18.73
CA LYS A 55 0.24 5.50 18.68
C LYS A 55 -0.49 4.40 17.91
N TYR A 56 0.23 3.61 17.13
CA TYR A 56 -0.31 2.49 16.36
C TYR A 56 -0.14 1.14 17.05
N ASP A 57 0.56 1.05 18.18
CA ASP A 57 0.80 -0.22 18.89
C ASP A 57 -0.49 -0.90 19.40
N GLU A 58 -1.58 -0.15 19.49
CA GLU A 58 -2.89 -0.68 19.85
C GLU A 58 -3.62 -1.42 18.70
N TYR A 59 -3.10 -1.34 17.47
CA TYR A 59 -3.69 -1.98 16.28
C TYR A 59 -2.94 -3.27 15.93
N ASP A 60 -3.68 -4.25 15.39
CA ASP A 60 -3.10 -5.47 14.85
C ASP A 60 -2.51 -5.21 13.45
N ILE A 61 -3.19 -4.37 12.66
CA ILE A 61 -2.82 -4.06 11.27
C ILE A 61 -2.95 -2.56 11.02
N VAL A 62 -1.94 -1.97 10.39
CA VAL A 62 -2.00 -0.63 9.80
C VAL A 62 -1.91 -0.74 8.28
N ILE A 63 -2.94 -0.26 7.58
CA ILE A 63 -3.00 -0.24 6.12
C ILE A 63 -2.65 1.17 5.64
N MET A 64 -1.59 1.29 4.86
CA MET A 64 -1.15 2.54 4.24
C MET A 64 -1.78 2.65 2.84
N ASP A 65 -2.64 3.66 2.65
CA ASP A 65 -3.10 4.07 1.31
C ASP A 65 -1.97 4.86 0.65
N ARG A 66 -1.13 4.16 -0.07
CA ARG A 66 0.21 4.45 -0.60
C ARG A 66 1.32 4.47 0.44
N HIS A 67 2.49 3.98 0.01
CA HIS A 67 3.72 4.11 0.76
C HIS A 67 4.38 5.48 0.51
N SER A 68 5.07 6.03 1.50
CA SER A 68 5.75 7.33 1.42
C SER A 68 6.74 7.40 0.25
N ASN A 69 7.54 6.36 0.02
CA ASN A 69 8.51 6.31 -1.07
C ASN A 69 7.83 6.39 -2.45
N VAL A 70 6.69 5.72 -2.65
CA VAL A 70 5.93 5.81 -3.90
C VAL A 70 5.43 7.23 -4.13
N THR A 71 4.91 7.88 -3.10
CA THR A 71 4.49 9.29 -3.15
C THR A 71 5.67 10.20 -3.47
N SER A 72 6.83 9.96 -2.83
CA SER A 72 8.05 10.71 -3.06
C SER A 72 8.59 10.56 -4.49
N VAL A 73 8.64 9.33 -5.01
CA VAL A 73 9.07 9.06 -6.39
C VAL A 73 8.16 9.76 -7.40
N ILE A 74 6.84 9.70 -7.20
CA ILE A 74 5.88 10.41 -8.04
C ILE A 74 6.15 11.93 -8.00
N ASN A 75 6.30 12.50 -6.82
CA ASN A 75 6.54 13.92 -6.62
C ASN A 75 7.86 14.38 -7.23
N LYS A 76 8.96 13.61 -7.05
CA LYS A 76 10.27 13.90 -7.65
C LYS A 76 10.20 13.95 -9.17
N GLN A 77 9.57 12.98 -9.79
CA GLN A 77 9.42 12.94 -11.25
C GLN A 77 8.46 14.01 -11.78
N LEU A 78 7.53 14.48 -10.96
CA LEU A 78 6.68 15.63 -11.26
C LEU A 78 7.33 16.97 -10.88
N LYS A 79 8.63 17.00 -10.49
CA LYS A 79 9.39 18.17 -10.03
C LYS A 79 8.89 18.81 -8.73
N ASN A 80 8.13 18.10 -7.95
CA ASN A 80 7.70 18.53 -6.61
C ASN A 80 8.63 17.88 -5.59
N SER A 81 9.80 18.46 -5.38
CA SER A 81 10.85 17.83 -4.55
C SER A 81 10.70 18.13 -3.07
N LEU A 82 10.39 17.11 -2.28
CA LEU A 82 10.80 17.01 -0.88
C LEU A 82 10.87 15.51 -0.54
N PHE A 83 12.06 15.04 -0.14
CA PHE A 83 12.32 13.65 0.27
C PHE A 83 12.61 13.58 1.74
N THR A 84 12.12 12.52 2.38
CA THR A 84 12.71 11.99 3.61
C THR A 84 13.21 10.58 3.32
N ASP A 85 14.47 10.29 3.59
CA ASP A 85 15.10 8.96 3.41
C ASP A 85 14.66 7.94 4.48
N ASP A 86 13.98 8.39 5.54
CA ASP A 86 13.62 7.60 6.73
C ASP A 86 12.14 7.19 6.73
N SER A 87 11.68 6.56 5.66
CA SER A 87 10.30 6.09 5.62
C SER A 87 10.13 4.76 6.37
N ILE A 88 9.02 4.63 7.09
CA ILE A 88 8.64 3.38 7.75
C ILE A 88 8.43 2.30 6.70
N CYS A 89 9.24 1.24 6.78
CA CYS A 89 9.15 0.11 5.87
C CYS A 89 7.90 -0.73 6.16
N PRO A 90 7.05 -1.04 5.17
CA PRO A 90 5.95 -1.96 5.36
C PRO A 90 6.45 -3.40 5.46
N ASP A 91 5.75 -4.24 6.22
CA ASP A 91 5.98 -5.68 6.26
C ASP A 91 5.55 -6.36 4.94
N ILE A 92 4.50 -5.81 4.30
CA ILE A 92 3.99 -6.27 3.01
C ILE A 92 3.62 -5.06 2.16
N SER A 93 3.99 -5.08 0.89
CA SER A 93 3.61 -4.06 -0.09
C SER A 93 2.86 -4.68 -1.27
N PHE A 94 1.70 -4.13 -1.60
CA PHE A 94 0.94 -4.49 -2.79
C PHE A 94 0.99 -3.37 -3.82
N VAL A 95 1.15 -3.74 -5.10
CA VAL A 95 1.12 -2.80 -6.23
C VAL A 95 -0.02 -3.19 -7.16
N LEU A 96 -1.06 -2.38 -7.19
CA LEU A 96 -2.18 -2.57 -8.09
C LEU A 96 -1.74 -2.26 -9.53
N CYS A 97 -1.95 -3.20 -10.44
CA CYS A 97 -1.56 -3.08 -11.84
C CYS A 97 -2.69 -3.52 -12.79
N CYS A 98 -2.69 -2.96 -13.98
CA CYS A 98 -3.55 -3.36 -15.09
C CYS A 98 -2.91 -2.95 -16.42
N HIS A 99 -3.43 -3.41 -17.54
CA HIS A 99 -3.01 -2.93 -18.83
C HIS A 99 -3.36 -1.44 -19.03
N TYR A 100 -2.53 -0.73 -19.78
CA TYR A 100 -2.71 0.70 -20.02
C TYR A 100 -4.09 1.03 -20.62
N GLN A 101 -4.60 0.19 -21.51
CA GLN A 101 -5.92 0.39 -22.11
C GLN A 101 -7.04 0.32 -21.07
N THR A 102 -6.97 -0.63 -20.12
CA THR A 102 -7.92 -0.75 -19.01
C THR A 102 -7.84 0.45 -18.09
N TYR A 103 -6.61 0.88 -17.75
CA TYR A 103 -6.39 2.08 -16.94
C TYR A 103 -6.99 3.32 -17.62
N ARG A 104 -6.68 3.53 -18.90
CA ARG A 104 -7.18 4.67 -19.67
C ARG A 104 -8.71 4.72 -19.77
N LYS A 105 -9.38 3.58 -19.90
CA LYS A 105 -10.83 3.50 -19.87
C LYS A 105 -11.43 3.97 -18.54
N ARG A 106 -10.73 3.72 -17.42
CA ARG A 106 -11.19 4.10 -16.06
C ARG A 106 -10.95 5.56 -15.73
N VAL A 107 -9.81 6.12 -16.10
CA VAL A 107 -9.37 7.46 -15.66
C VAL A 107 -9.29 8.51 -16.77
N GLY A 108 -9.53 8.13 -18.02
CA GLY A 108 -9.34 9.02 -19.17
C GLY A 108 -7.86 9.34 -19.43
N ASN A 109 -7.61 10.54 -19.97
CA ASN A 109 -6.24 10.95 -20.35
C ASN A 109 -5.45 11.66 -19.24
N THR A 110 -6.02 11.84 -18.07
CA THR A 110 -5.53 12.80 -17.07
C THR A 110 -4.31 12.34 -16.26
N ASN A 111 -4.04 11.03 -16.14
CA ASN A 111 -3.03 10.50 -15.21
C ASN A 111 -1.98 9.58 -15.85
N ASN A 112 -1.76 9.71 -17.15
CA ASN A 112 -0.85 8.82 -17.91
C ASN A 112 0.59 8.82 -17.37
N LYS A 113 1.09 9.96 -16.88
CA LYS A 113 2.44 10.06 -16.31
C LYS A 113 2.56 9.23 -15.03
N THR A 114 1.60 9.32 -14.12
CA THR A 114 1.60 8.55 -12.88
C THR A 114 1.53 7.04 -13.16
N PHE A 115 0.72 6.64 -14.14
CA PHE A 115 0.64 5.24 -14.55
C PHE A 115 1.98 4.72 -15.10
N ALA A 116 2.63 5.46 -16.00
CA ALA A 116 3.92 5.09 -16.57
C ALA A 116 5.01 4.99 -15.50
N ILE A 117 5.02 5.93 -14.54
CA ILE A 117 5.94 5.92 -13.41
C ILE A 117 5.76 4.64 -12.59
N ILE A 118 4.55 4.36 -12.11
CA ILE A 118 4.28 3.22 -11.22
C ILE A 118 4.48 1.90 -11.95
N ASN A 119 4.04 1.75 -13.20
CA ASN A 119 4.29 0.53 -13.98
C ASN A 119 5.77 0.32 -14.30
N GLY A 120 6.52 1.39 -14.56
CA GLY A 120 7.97 1.31 -14.76
C GLY A 120 8.70 0.84 -13.50
N TYR A 121 8.13 1.07 -12.32
CA TYR A 121 8.65 0.62 -11.03
C TYR A 121 8.02 -0.66 -10.51
N SER A 122 7.00 -1.22 -11.16
CA SER A 122 6.33 -2.44 -10.70
C SER A 122 7.25 -3.66 -10.69
N ASP A 123 8.32 -3.64 -11.47
CA ASP A 123 9.38 -4.66 -11.49
C ASP A 123 10.66 -4.19 -10.77
N ALA A 124 10.61 -3.02 -10.13
CA ALA A 124 11.76 -2.40 -9.49
C ALA A 124 11.99 -2.96 -8.07
N PRO A 125 13.24 -2.89 -7.59
CA PRO A 125 13.62 -3.45 -6.30
C PRO A 125 12.90 -2.77 -5.13
N ALA A 126 12.87 -3.49 -4.01
CA ALA A 126 12.30 -3.16 -2.71
C ALA A 126 12.49 -1.71 -2.22
N ALA A 127 13.54 -1.03 -2.65
CA ALA A 127 13.83 0.37 -2.28
C ALA A 127 12.69 1.35 -2.56
N ILE A 128 11.81 1.07 -3.54
CA ILE A 128 10.69 1.94 -3.89
C ILE A 128 9.42 1.57 -3.12
N PHE A 129 9.22 0.29 -2.88
CA PHE A 129 8.04 -0.19 -2.14
C PHE A 129 8.31 -0.43 -0.66
N GLY A 130 9.53 -0.15 -0.19
CA GLY A 130 9.94 -0.20 1.20
C GLY A 130 10.15 -1.60 1.77
N THR A 131 9.99 -2.66 0.97
CA THR A 131 10.17 -4.06 1.40
C THR A 131 10.42 -5.00 0.23
N ASP A 132 11.17 -6.08 0.48
CA ASP A 132 11.32 -7.20 -0.47
C ASP A 132 10.05 -8.04 -0.58
N ASN A 133 9.17 -8.00 0.44
CA ASN A 133 7.88 -8.67 0.43
C ASN A 133 6.83 -7.83 -0.30
N HIS A 134 7.01 -7.65 -1.61
CA HIS A 134 6.08 -6.91 -2.45
C HIS A 134 5.41 -7.81 -3.50
N HIS A 135 4.14 -7.55 -3.77
CA HIS A 135 3.31 -8.35 -4.66
C HIS A 135 2.60 -7.45 -5.68
N ARG A 136 2.71 -7.83 -6.96
CA ARG A 136 1.87 -7.24 -8.01
C ARG A 136 0.49 -7.89 -7.98
N VAL A 137 -0.54 -7.07 -7.98
CA VAL A 137 -1.93 -7.54 -7.90
C VAL A 137 -2.71 -6.95 -9.06
N SER A 138 -3.19 -7.83 -9.93
CA SER A 138 -3.95 -7.43 -11.12
C SER A 138 -5.35 -6.98 -10.76
N VAL A 139 -5.76 -5.83 -11.30
CA VAL A 139 -7.13 -5.31 -11.22
C VAL A 139 -7.82 -5.35 -12.59
N GLU A 140 -7.43 -6.29 -13.45
CA GLU A 140 -8.04 -6.50 -14.76
C GLU A 140 -9.42 -7.14 -14.69
N GLY A 141 -10.23 -6.85 -15.71
CA GLY A 141 -11.58 -7.41 -15.89
C GLY A 141 -12.64 -6.80 -14.98
N ASP A 142 -13.86 -7.27 -15.13
CA ASP A 142 -15.04 -6.71 -14.44
C ASP A 142 -14.99 -6.93 -12.92
N TYR A 143 -14.38 -8.02 -12.49
CA TYR A 143 -14.21 -8.39 -11.07
C TYR A 143 -12.78 -8.21 -10.57
N GLY A 144 -11.92 -7.53 -11.33
CA GLY A 144 -10.49 -7.41 -11.02
C GLY A 144 -10.22 -6.86 -9.62
N HIS A 145 -10.97 -5.89 -9.16
CA HIS A 145 -10.82 -5.34 -7.80
C HIS A 145 -11.24 -6.30 -6.69
N LEU A 146 -12.20 -7.20 -6.94
CA LEU A 146 -12.60 -8.24 -5.96
C LEU A 146 -11.54 -9.33 -5.89
N SER A 147 -11.06 -9.79 -7.05
CA SER A 147 -9.96 -10.75 -7.14
C SER A 147 -8.71 -10.23 -6.46
N ALA A 148 -8.32 -8.98 -6.77
CA ALA A 148 -7.20 -8.31 -6.12
C ALA A 148 -7.33 -8.25 -4.59
N CYS A 149 -8.52 -7.94 -4.09
CA CYS A 149 -8.78 -7.95 -2.65
C CYS A 149 -8.60 -9.36 -2.06
N GLY A 150 -9.10 -10.40 -2.73
CA GLY A 150 -8.92 -11.80 -2.31
C GLY A 150 -7.44 -12.21 -2.24
N ASP A 151 -6.64 -11.80 -3.23
CA ASP A 151 -5.21 -12.07 -3.27
C ASP A 151 -4.48 -11.40 -2.10
N MET A 152 -4.73 -10.12 -1.90
CA MET A 152 -4.15 -9.35 -0.78
C MET A 152 -4.54 -9.95 0.57
N LEU A 153 -5.80 -10.34 0.76
CA LEU A 153 -6.29 -10.97 2.00
C LEU A 153 -5.56 -12.28 2.31
N ARG A 154 -5.26 -13.12 1.28
CA ARG A 154 -4.49 -14.35 1.50
C ARG A 154 -3.10 -14.06 2.06
N HIS A 155 -2.38 -13.08 1.51
CA HIS A 155 -1.06 -12.70 1.99
C HIS A 155 -1.11 -12.12 3.41
N ILE A 156 -2.06 -11.23 3.69
CA ILE A 156 -2.22 -10.61 5.02
C ILE A 156 -2.54 -11.68 6.08
N ASN A 157 -3.51 -12.55 5.82
CA ASN A 157 -3.87 -13.61 6.76
C ASN A 157 -2.69 -14.54 7.05
N LYS A 158 -1.94 -14.96 6.01
CA LYS A 158 -0.73 -15.78 6.17
C LYS A 158 0.33 -15.09 7.06
N ALA A 159 0.55 -13.79 6.86
CA ALA A 159 1.49 -13.03 7.67
C ALA A 159 1.03 -12.92 9.13
N MET A 160 -0.27 -12.69 9.37
CA MET A 160 -0.83 -12.65 10.71
C MET A 160 -0.76 -14.01 11.41
N GLU A 161 -1.06 -15.10 10.73
CA GLU A 161 -0.92 -16.46 11.25
C GLU A 161 0.52 -16.76 11.67
N HIS A 162 1.49 -16.38 10.83
CA HIS A 162 2.92 -16.54 11.17
C HIS A 162 3.32 -15.73 12.40
N ARG A 163 2.86 -14.47 12.50
CA ARG A 163 3.12 -13.63 13.69
C ARG A 163 2.58 -14.25 14.96
N TYR A 164 1.35 -14.75 14.95
CA TYR A 164 0.76 -15.38 16.15
C TYR A 164 1.46 -16.70 16.51
N ALA A 165 1.83 -17.52 15.52
CA ALA A 165 2.56 -18.77 15.77
C ALA A 165 3.92 -18.52 16.42
N THR A 166 4.66 -17.51 16.00
CA THR A 166 5.98 -17.16 16.53
C THR A 166 5.90 -16.68 17.99
N HIS A 167 4.81 -16.03 18.38
CA HIS A 167 4.62 -15.53 19.75
C HIS A 167 4.00 -16.55 20.71
N ALA A 168 3.38 -17.62 20.22
CA ALA A 168 2.88 -18.70 21.09
C ALA A 168 4.00 -19.62 21.64
N VAL A 169 5.23 -19.48 21.14
CA VAL A 169 6.40 -20.30 21.49
C VAL A 169 7.37 -19.58 22.45
N THR A 170 7.13 -18.28 22.71
CA THR A 170 7.92 -17.47 23.66
C THR A 170 7.16 -17.26 24.96
#